data_bbaef061341eb9d3bd215637240b9ac0
#
_entry.id   bbaef061341eb9d3bd215637240b9ac0
#
_cell.length_a   1.000
_cell.length_b   1.000
_cell.length_c   1.000
_cell.angle_alpha   90.00
_cell.angle_beta   90.00
_cell.angle_gamma   90.00
#
_symmetry.space_group_name_H-M   'P 1'
#
loop_
_entity.id
_entity.type
_entity.pdbx_description
1 polymer ?
#
loop_
_entity_poly.entity_id
_entity_poly.type
_entity_poly.pdbx_seq_one_letter_code
_entity_poly.pdbx_strand_id
1 'polypeptide(L)'
;MAFGSAFHVSLLQPELFNSLYAVAPEVDRRTKDGKLEYDRFVYESDGKTVLSVNDKIKLDNMVEAVYNNSIAAELISQLISVEKDVRWTNQQTGLPMRGIIDGVALDFMMDIKTCADASPSKFQKDAWYMGYHRQAAIYLDSQDVHKDFYFIAIEKDAPYGVSVHKVADNMLDKGREIMLDQLLEYKAWADAGCPASGYEYWHYSGTHEWELPTYIQS
;
A
#
# COMPACT_ATOMS: atom_id res chain seq x y z
N MET A 1 6.80 3.69 6.36
CA MET A 1 6.34 4.31 5.10
C MET A 1 7.47 4.39 4.06
N ALA A 2 8.63 4.96 4.32
CA ALA A 2 9.70 5.12 3.31
C ALA A 2 10.15 3.83 2.60
N PHE A 3 10.32 2.71 3.33
CA PHE A 3 10.76 1.43 2.75
C PHE A 3 9.72 0.82 1.77
N GLY A 4 8.44 0.85 2.12
CA GLY A 4 7.38 0.36 1.22
C GLY A 4 7.31 1.16 -0.08
N SER A 5 7.37 2.49 0.01
CA SER A 5 7.41 3.36 -1.19
C SER A 5 8.66 3.12 -2.03
N ALA A 6 9.84 2.89 -1.40
CA ALA A 6 11.05 2.54 -2.11
C ALA A 6 10.93 1.20 -2.85
N PHE A 7 10.20 0.22 -2.26
CA PHE A 7 9.94 -1.06 -2.90
C PHE A 7 9.05 -0.89 -4.14
N HIS A 8 7.95 -0.12 -4.04
CA HIS A 8 7.07 0.16 -5.20
C HIS A 8 7.86 0.80 -6.34
N VAL A 9 8.68 1.83 -6.04
CA VAL A 9 9.52 2.48 -7.05
C VAL A 9 10.54 1.51 -7.63
N SER A 10 11.21 0.69 -6.80
CA SER A 10 12.20 -0.28 -7.28
C SER A 10 11.60 -1.34 -8.20
N LEU A 11 10.35 -1.72 -7.98
CA LEU A 11 9.66 -2.76 -8.73
C LEU A 11 8.96 -2.22 -9.99
N LEU A 12 8.25 -1.09 -9.87
CA LEU A 12 7.35 -0.60 -10.92
C LEU A 12 7.95 0.57 -11.74
N GLN A 13 8.88 1.34 -11.16
CA GLN A 13 9.48 2.53 -11.78
C GLN A 13 11.00 2.61 -11.47
N PRO A 14 11.79 1.54 -11.77
CA PRO A 14 13.19 1.47 -11.37
C PRO A 14 14.03 2.64 -11.92
N GLU A 15 13.65 3.25 -13.03
CA GLU A 15 14.28 4.42 -13.62
C GLU A 15 14.19 5.66 -12.71
N LEU A 16 13.18 5.74 -11.84
CA LEU A 16 13.00 6.85 -10.90
C LEU A 16 13.77 6.64 -9.59
N PHE A 17 14.27 5.44 -9.32
CA PHE A 17 14.87 5.12 -8.02
C PHE A 17 15.99 6.10 -7.64
N ASN A 18 16.95 6.30 -8.54
CA ASN A 18 18.10 7.18 -8.27
C ASN A 18 17.75 8.68 -8.16
N SER A 19 16.59 9.09 -8.66
CA SER A 19 16.09 10.46 -8.51
C SER A 19 15.43 10.70 -7.15
N LEU A 20 14.82 9.67 -6.58
CA LEU A 20 14.01 9.75 -5.35
C LEU A 20 14.77 9.24 -4.11
N TYR A 21 15.71 8.31 -4.32
CA TYR A 21 16.43 7.64 -3.24
C TYR A 21 17.94 7.73 -3.43
N ALA A 22 18.66 7.69 -2.31
CA ALA A 22 20.10 7.56 -2.27
C ALA A 22 20.49 6.51 -1.24
N VAL A 23 21.55 5.75 -1.50
CA VAL A 23 22.05 4.73 -0.58
C VAL A 23 23.25 5.29 0.16
N ALA A 24 23.15 5.35 1.49
CA ALA A 24 24.24 5.87 2.33
C ALA A 24 25.49 4.99 2.22
N PRO A 25 26.69 5.58 2.06
CA PRO A 25 27.92 4.81 2.02
C PRO A 25 28.25 4.19 3.39
N GLU A 26 28.81 2.99 3.40
CA GLU A 26 29.33 2.33 4.61
C GLU A 26 30.72 2.88 4.97
N VAL A 27 30.76 4.04 5.62
CA VAL A 27 32.01 4.70 6.01
C VAL A 27 32.14 4.86 7.52
N ASP A 28 33.36 4.77 8.05
CA ASP A 28 33.60 5.07 9.47
C ASP A 28 33.67 6.60 9.68
N ARG A 29 32.53 7.17 10.08
CA ARG A 29 32.36 8.60 10.33
C ARG A 29 33.18 9.14 11.50
N ARG A 30 33.93 8.30 12.21
CA ARG A 30 34.90 8.74 13.25
C ARG A 30 36.23 9.16 12.65
N THR A 31 36.55 8.69 11.44
CA THR A 31 37.72 9.10 10.68
C THR A 31 37.47 10.42 9.93
N LYS A 32 38.56 11.16 9.65
CA LYS A 32 38.48 12.43 8.89
C LYS A 32 37.95 12.17 7.48
N ASP A 33 38.46 11.13 6.83
CA ASP A 33 38.09 10.79 5.45
C ASP A 33 36.66 10.26 5.36
N GLY A 34 36.25 9.38 6.28
CA GLY A 34 34.88 8.89 6.32
C GLY A 34 33.85 9.97 6.63
N LYS A 35 34.23 10.97 7.47
CA LYS A 35 33.38 12.13 7.70
C LYS A 35 33.22 12.97 6.43
N LEU A 36 34.33 13.25 5.74
CA LEU A 36 34.32 14.04 4.50
C LEU A 36 33.49 13.34 3.41
N GLU A 37 33.65 12.03 3.26
CA GLU A 37 32.88 11.22 2.31
C GLU A 37 31.38 11.25 2.63
N TYR A 38 31.01 11.12 3.91
CA TYR A 38 29.63 11.19 4.32
C TYR A 38 29.02 12.60 4.13
N ASP A 39 29.76 13.66 4.44
CA ASP A 39 29.31 15.05 4.25
C ASP A 39 29.08 15.34 2.75
N ARG A 40 29.95 14.82 1.87
CA ARG A 40 29.77 14.89 0.42
C ARG A 40 28.52 14.15 -0.04
N PHE A 41 28.32 12.93 0.47
CA PHE A 41 27.11 12.13 0.19
C PHE A 41 25.85 12.88 0.60
N VAL A 42 25.81 13.50 1.79
CA VAL A 42 24.64 14.29 2.26
C VAL A 42 24.34 15.44 1.30
N TYR A 43 25.37 16.13 0.84
CA TYR A 43 25.21 17.22 -0.13
C TYR A 43 24.66 16.73 -1.48
N GLU A 44 25.19 15.61 -2.00
CA GLU A 44 24.75 15.02 -3.28
C GLU A 44 23.35 14.35 -3.20
N SER A 45 22.90 14.05 -1.99
CA SER A 45 21.62 13.38 -1.73
C SER A 45 20.51 14.35 -1.30
N ASP A 46 20.75 15.66 -1.41
CA ASP A 46 19.76 16.66 -0.99
C ASP A 46 18.42 16.47 -1.71
N GLY A 47 17.34 16.50 -0.94
CA GLY A 47 15.98 16.24 -1.43
C GLY A 47 15.62 14.78 -1.67
N LYS A 48 16.54 13.81 -1.48
CA LYS A 48 16.28 12.37 -1.63
C LYS A 48 16.01 11.68 -0.30
N THR A 49 15.24 10.60 -0.35
CA THR A 49 15.12 9.69 0.79
C THR A 49 16.36 8.80 0.88
N VAL A 50 17.05 8.85 2.02
CA VAL A 50 18.28 8.07 2.24
C VAL A 50 17.92 6.68 2.78
N LEU A 51 18.45 5.66 2.14
CA LEU A 51 18.34 4.26 2.53
C LEU A 51 19.71 3.76 3.03
N SER A 52 19.73 2.77 3.92
CA SER A 52 20.94 2.04 4.25
C SER A 52 21.31 1.06 3.11
N VAL A 53 22.58 0.60 3.10
CA VAL A 53 23.01 -0.48 2.19
C VAL A 53 22.17 -1.74 2.42
N ASN A 54 21.91 -2.07 3.68
CA ASN A 54 21.08 -3.24 4.02
C ASN A 54 19.65 -3.11 3.51
N ASP A 55 19.04 -1.90 3.57
CA ASP A 55 17.73 -1.68 2.99
C ASP A 55 17.75 -1.86 1.47
N LYS A 56 18.81 -1.38 0.79
CA LYS A 56 18.93 -1.57 -0.65
C LYS A 56 19.07 -3.04 -1.04
N ILE A 57 19.93 -3.80 -0.35
CA ILE A 57 20.07 -5.24 -0.56
C ILE A 57 18.72 -5.95 -0.34
N LYS A 58 18.01 -5.58 0.71
CA LYS A 58 16.69 -6.14 1.02
C LYS A 58 15.68 -5.83 -0.08
N LEU A 59 15.64 -4.60 -0.58
CA LEU A 59 14.79 -4.20 -1.71
C LEU A 59 15.09 -5.01 -2.96
N ASP A 60 16.38 -5.18 -3.30
CA ASP A 60 16.79 -5.95 -4.48
C ASP A 60 16.35 -7.41 -4.38
N ASN A 61 16.55 -8.05 -3.22
CA ASN A 61 16.10 -9.41 -2.98
C ASN A 61 14.57 -9.55 -3.07
N MET A 62 13.81 -8.56 -2.57
CA MET A 62 12.36 -8.56 -2.70
C MET A 62 11.91 -8.42 -4.15
N VAL A 63 12.54 -7.55 -4.93
CA VAL A 63 12.26 -7.38 -6.36
C VAL A 63 12.56 -8.68 -7.11
N GLU A 64 13.70 -9.29 -6.86
CA GLU A 64 14.09 -10.59 -7.43
C GLU A 64 13.06 -11.67 -7.08
N ALA A 65 12.62 -11.75 -5.81
CA ALA A 65 11.61 -12.72 -5.38
C ALA A 65 10.27 -12.55 -6.11
N VAL A 66 9.83 -11.31 -6.36
CA VAL A 66 8.61 -11.06 -7.15
C VAL A 66 8.77 -11.54 -8.59
N TYR A 67 9.90 -11.26 -9.25
CA TYR A 67 10.13 -11.73 -10.63
C TYR A 67 10.37 -13.24 -10.73
N ASN A 68 10.84 -13.90 -9.67
CA ASN A 68 10.95 -15.36 -9.59
C ASN A 68 9.59 -16.06 -9.39
N ASN A 69 8.55 -15.33 -8.98
CA ASN A 69 7.19 -15.84 -8.97
C ASN A 69 6.57 -15.65 -10.37
N SER A 70 6.39 -16.75 -11.11
CA SER A 70 5.94 -16.70 -12.51
C SER A 70 4.61 -15.97 -12.71
N ILE A 71 3.66 -16.11 -11.76
CA ILE A 71 2.34 -15.45 -11.87
C ILE A 71 2.49 -13.95 -11.62
N ALA A 72 3.25 -13.54 -10.63
CA ALA A 72 3.49 -12.13 -10.35
C ALA A 72 4.24 -11.46 -11.53
N ALA A 73 5.29 -12.11 -12.05
CA ALA A 73 6.04 -11.62 -13.19
C ALA A 73 5.16 -11.48 -14.46
N GLU A 74 4.27 -12.44 -14.71
CA GLU A 74 3.32 -12.39 -15.81
C GLU A 74 2.36 -11.20 -15.67
N LEU A 75 1.74 -10.99 -14.50
CA LEU A 75 0.86 -9.85 -14.26
C LEU A 75 1.61 -8.52 -14.47
N ILE A 76 2.81 -8.38 -13.92
CA ILE A 76 3.61 -7.15 -14.09
C ILE A 76 3.94 -6.90 -15.56
N SER A 77 4.24 -7.94 -16.35
CA SER A 77 4.57 -7.80 -17.77
C SER A 77 3.42 -7.30 -18.64
N GLN A 78 2.17 -7.44 -18.18
CA GLN A 78 0.95 -7.02 -18.89
C GLN A 78 0.50 -5.60 -18.50
N LEU A 79 1.19 -4.93 -17.61
CA LEU A 79 0.81 -3.57 -17.18
C LEU A 79 0.99 -2.56 -18.33
N ILE A 80 -0.04 -1.78 -18.56
CA ILE A 80 -0.03 -0.66 -19.50
C ILE A 80 0.18 0.69 -18.82
N SER A 81 -0.01 0.73 -17.51
CA SER A 81 0.23 1.93 -16.70
C SER A 81 0.57 1.52 -15.26
N VAL A 82 1.51 2.21 -14.64
CA VAL A 82 1.90 2.06 -13.23
C VAL A 82 1.70 3.38 -12.48
N GLU A 83 1.49 3.31 -11.16
CA GLU A 83 1.28 4.49 -10.29
C GLU A 83 0.26 5.49 -10.87
N LYS A 84 -0.86 4.94 -11.38
CA LYS A 84 -1.85 5.73 -12.11
C LYS A 84 -2.69 6.58 -11.14
N ASP A 85 -2.53 7.91 -11.19
CA ASP A 85 -3.43 8.87 -10.51
C ASP A 85 -4.80 8.85 -11.20
N VAL A 86 -5.84 8.45 -10.49
CA VAL A 86 -7.22 8.41 -10.95
C VAL A 86 -8.08 9.34 -10.11
N ARG A 87 -8.99 10.06 -10.78
CA ARG A 87 -9.94 10.95 -10.14
C ARG A 87 -11.31 10.72 -10.74
N TRP A 88 -12.31 10.55 -9.89
CA TRP A 88 -13.70 10.34 -10.32
C TRP A 88 -14.67 10.89 -9.30
N THR A 89 -15.93 10.88 -9.63
CA THR A 89 -17.00 11.22 -8.69
C THR A 89 -17.76 9.96 -8.33
N ASN A 90 -17.91 9.68 -7.05
CA ASN A 90 -18.77 8.57 -6.63
C ASN A 90 -20.22 8.87 -7.00
N GLN A 91 -20.83 7.99 -7.80
CA GLN A 91 -22.15 8.23 -8.38
C GLN A 91 -23.29 8.27 -7.35
N GLN A 92 -23.14 7.59 -6.23
CA GLN A 92 -24.18 7.49 -5.20
C GLN A 92 -24.16 8.66 -4.22
N THR A 93 -22.96 9.19 -3.93
CA THR A 93 -22.81 10.27 -2.94
C THR A 93 -22.47 11.63 -3.54
N GLY A 94 -22.02 11.68 -4.80
CA GLY A 94 -21.52 12.89 -5.45
C GLY A 94 -20.15 13.35 -4.93
N LEU A 95 -19.48 12.57 -4.07
CA LEU A 95 -18.21 12.93 -3.50
C LEU A 95 -17.07 12.80 -4.53
N PRO A 96 -16.13 13.75 -4.58
CA PRO A 96 -14.92 13.62 -5.38
C PRO A 96 -14.00 12.58 -4.75
N MET A 97 -13.52 11.65 -5.57
CA MET A 97 -12.65 10.56 -5.19
C MET A 97 -11.30 10.70 -5.88
N ARG A 98 -10.25 10.23 -5.23
CA ARG A 98 -8.90 10.12 -5.80
C ARG A 98 -8.22 8.86 -5.30
N GLY A 99 -7.44 8.23 -6.18
CA GLY A 99 -6.59 7.11 -5.83
C GLY A 99 -5.36 7.05 -6.71
N ILE A 100 -4.34 6.33 -6.25
CA ILE A 100 -3.18 5.96 -7.06
C ILE A 100 -3.19 4.45 -7.13
N ILE A 101 -3.24 3.91 -8.35
CA ILE A 101 -3.33 2.47 -8.60
C ILE A 101 -1.94 2.00 -9.00
N ASP A 102 -1.38 1.03 -8.28
CA ASP A 102 -0.01 0.55 -8.50
C ASP A 102 0.18 0.01 -9.91
N GLY A 103 -0.77 -0.78 -10.41
CA GLY A 103 -0.72 -1.35 -11.75
C GLY A 103 -2.09 -1.47 -12.42
N VAL A 104 -2.16 -1.08 -13.72
CA VAL A 104 -3.34 -1.18 -14.55
C VAL A 104 -3.00 -1.91 -15.84
N ALA A 105 -3.75 -2.96 -16.16
CA ALA A 105 -3.71 -3.70 -17.43
C ALA A 105 -5.04 -3.52 -18.19
N LEU A 106 -5.20 -4.21 -19.32
CA LEU A 106 -6.43 -4.15 -20.13
C LEU A 106 -7.63 -4.74 -19.37
N ASP A 107 -7.43 -5.88 -18.70
CA ASP A 107 -8.47 -6.71 -18.09
C ASP A 107 -8.35 -6.82 -16.56
N PHE A 108 -7.31 -6.27 -15.96
CA PHE A 108 -7.15 -6.25 -14.51
C PHE A 108 -6.51 -4.96 -13.99
N MET A 109 -6.63 -4.79 -12.68
CA MET A 109 -5.83 -3.87 -11.86
C MET A 109 -5.09 -4.65 -10.79
N MET A 110 -4.01 -4.11 -10.29
CA MET A 110 -3.29 -4.72 -9.19
C MET A 110 -2.75 -3.69 -8.21
N ASP A 111 -2.50 -4.17 -7.00
CA ASP A 111 -1.83 -3.43 -5.94
C ASP A 111 -0.82 -4.34 -5.22
N ILE A 112 0.30 -3.77 -4.83
CA ILE A 112 1.41 -4.49 -4.23
C ILE A 112 1.45 -4.22 -2.74
N LYS A 113 1.51 -5.29 -1.95
CA LYS A 113 1.52 -5.20 -0.49
C LYS A 113 2.75 -5.86 0.11
N THR A 114 3.55 -5.07 0.83
CA THR A 114 4.59 -5.65 1.69
C THR A 114 3.97 -6.11 3.01
N CYS A 115 4.25 -7.34 3.43
CA CYS A 115 3.69 -7.95 4.63
C CYS A 115 4.77 -8.64 5.47
N ALA A 116 4.36 -9.19 6.62
CA ALA A 116 5.22 -10.02 7.46
C ALA A 116 5.10 -11.51 7.10
N ASP A 117 3.94 -11.92 6.57
CA ASP A 117 3.65 -13.29 6.18
C ASP A 117 2.74 -13.25 4.95
N ALA A 118 3.25 -13.71 3.83
CA ALA A 118 2.54 -13.76 2.55
C ALA A 118 1.80 -15.10 2.33
N SER A 119 1.74 -15.98 3.34
CA SER A 119 0.95 -17.22 3.22
C SER A 119 -0.51 -16.87 2.91
N PRO A 120 -1.18 -17.60 2.00
CA PRO A 120 -2.51 -17.23 1.52
C PRO A 120 -3.54 -17.01 2.63
N SER A 121 -3.57 -17.87 3.64
CA SER A 121 -4.52 -17.77 4.75
C SER A 121 -4.25 -16.57 5.66
N LYS A 122 -2.98 -16.27 5.91
CA LYS A 122 -2.60 -15.13 6.77
C LYS A 122 -2.81 -13.82 6.03
N PHE A 123 -2.34 -13.71 4.79
CA PHE A 123 -2.53 -12.49 4.00
C PHE A 123 -4.02 -12.18 3.79
N GLN A 124 -4.86 -13.18 3.47
CA GLN A 124 -6.30 -12.97 3.32
C GLN A 124 -6.95 -12.42 4.61
N LYS A 125 -6.54 -12.95 5.76
CA LYS A 125 -7.02 -12.44 7.06
C LYS A 125 -6.58 -10.99 7.30
N ASP A 126 -5.30 -10.69 7.09
CA ASP A 126 -4.77 -9.34 7.25
C ASP A 126 -5.40 -8.36 6.25
N ALA A 127 -5.58 -8.78 4.99
CA ALA A 127 -6.24 -8.00 3.95
C ALA A 127 -7.67 -7.60 4.33
N TRP A 128 -8.41 -8.50 5.00
CA TRP A 128 -9.73 -8.18 5.54
C TRP A 128 -9.66 -7.07 6.60
N TYR A 129 -8.80 -7.23 7.62
CA TYR A 129 -8.66 -6.24 8.70
C TYR A 129 -8.10 -4.90 8.21
N MET A 130 -7.20 -4.93 7.25
CA MET A 130 -6.63 -3.72 6.64
C MET A 130 -7.55 -3.06 5.61
N GLY A 131 -8.68 -3.69 5.27
CA GLY A 131 -9.67 -3.15 4.35
C GLY A 131 -9.24 -3.16 2.89
N TYR A 132 -8.36 -4.08 2.46
CA TYR A 132 -7.89 -4.14 1.08
C TYR A 132 -9.00 -4.47 0.09
N HIS A 133 -10.01 -5.24 0.50
CA HIS A 133 -11.22 -5.46 -0.29
C HIS A 133 -11.99 -4.17 -0.61
N ARG A 134 -11.97 -3.19 0.30
CA ARG A 134 -12.56 -1.86 0.07
C ARG A 134 -11.72 -1.06 -0.91
N GLN A 135 -10.38 -1.11 -0.78
CA GLN A 135 -9.46 -0.46 -1.70
C GLN A 135 -9.65 -1.02 -3.13
N ALA A 136 -9.67 -2.34 -3.28
CA ALA A 136 -9.89 -3.00 -4.58
C ALA A 136 -11.22 -2.57 -5.22
N ALA A 137 -12.30 -2.61 -4.45
CA ALA A 137 -13.62 -2.22 -4.93
C ALA A 137 -13.64 -0.76 -5.42
N ILE A 138 -13.11 0.16 -4.62
CA ILE A 138 -13.12 1.60 -4.94
C ILE A 138 -12.23 1.94 -6.15
N TYR A 139 -11.13 1.21 -6.34
CA TYR A 139 -10.27 1.38 -7.52
C TYR A 139 -10.96 0.87 -8.79
N LEU A 140 -11.64 -0.27 -8.72
CA LEU A 140 -12.43 -0.78 -9.85
C LEU A 140 -13.56 0.19 -10.22
N ASP A 141 -14.22 0.78 -9.24
CA ASP A 141 -15.32 1.75 -9.46
C ASP A 141 -14.83 3.08 -10.08
N SER A 142 -13.52 3.34 -10.12
CA SER A 142 -12.93 4.46 -10.85
C SER A 142 -12.91 4.26 -12.38
N GLN A 143 -13.26 3.07 -12.87
CA GLN A 143 -13.24 2.71 -14.28
C GLN A 143 -14.66 2.35 -14.75
N ASP A 144 -14.94 2.64 -16.02
CA ASP A 144 -16.23 2.33 -16.64
C ASP A 144 -16.32 0.88 -17.20
N VAL A 145 -15.29 0.07 -16.98
CA VAL A 145 -15.19 -1.30 -17.49
C VAL A 145 -14.95 -2.29 -16.35
N HIS A 146 -15.58 -3.46 -16.46
CA HIS A 146 -15.32 -4.55 -15.51
C HIS A 146 -13.91 -5.09 -15.69
N LYS A 147 -13.17 -5.20 -14.58
CA LYS A 147 -11.82 -5.75 -14.54
C LYS A 147 -11.66 -6.63 -13.30
N ASP A 148 -10.73 -7.57 -13.37
CA ASP A 148 -10.27 -8.30 -12.21
C ASP A 148 -9.38 -7.42 -11.33
N PHE A 149 -9.26 -7.76 -10.03
CA PHE A 149 -8.32 -7.11 -9.13
C PHE A 149 -7.40 -8.13 -8.48
N TYR A 150 -6.10 -7.85 -8.50
CA TYR A 150 -5.08 -8.70 -7.89
C TYR A 150 -4.29 -7.96 -6.81
N PHE A 151 -3.95 -8.68 -5.74
CA PHE A 151 -2.90 -8.27 -4.82
C PHE A 151 -1.67 -9.16 -5.02
N ILE A 152 -0.49 -8.55 -5.10
CA ILE A 152 0.80 -9.24 -5.00
C ILE A 152 1.33 -8.96 -3.60
N ALA A 153 1.35 -9.99 -2.74
CA ALA A 153 1.88 -9.90 -1.39
C ALA A 153 3.34 -10.37 -1.38
N ILE A 154 4.22 -9.59 -0.76
CA ILE A 154 5.65 -9.90 -0.61
C ILE A 154 6.10 -9.76 0.84
N GLU A 155 6.78 -10.75 1.36
CA GLU A 155 7.40 -10.67 2.68
C GLU A 155 8.61 -9.74 2.69
N LYS A 156 8.72 -8.95 3.78
CA LYS A 156 9.83 -8.02 3.95
C LYS A 156 11.13 -8.69 4.36
N ASP A 157 11.07 -9.89 4.92
CA ASP A 157 12.21 -10.61 5.46
C ASP A 157 12.41 -11.93 4.71
N ALA A 158 13.67 -12.42 4.67
CA ALA A 158 14.00 -13.69 4.04
C ALA A 158 13.14 -14.84 4.63
N PRO A 159 12.62 -15.75 3.77
CA PRO A 159 13.02 -15.98 2.37
C PRO A 159 12.28 -15.11 1.31
N TYR A 160 11.62 -14.00 1.70
CA TYR A 160 10.89 -13.11 0.81
C TYR A 160 9.74 -13.82 0.06
N GLY A 161 8.89 -14.51 0.80
CA GLY A 161 7.75 -15.23 0.24
C GLY A 161 6.84 -14.31 -0.58
N VAL A 162 6.40 -14.79 -1.75
CA VAL A 162 5.50 -14.06 -2.66
C VAL A 162 4.24 -14.86 -2.91
N SER A 163 3.08 -14.22 -2.78
CA SER A 163 1.80 -14.80 -3.18
C SER A 163 0.96 -13.83 -3.99
N VAL A 164 0.15 -14.37 -4.89
CA VAL A 164 -0.75 -13.60 -5.75
C VAL A 164 -2.20 -13.96 -5.40
N HIS A 165 -3.03 -12.96 -5.20
CA HIS A 165 -4.41 -13.09 -4.77
C HIS A 165 -5.35 -12.37 -5.73
N LYS A 166 -6.23 -13.10 -6.39
CA LYS A 166 -7.37 -12.52 -7.10
C LYS A 166 -8.48 -12.22 -6.08
N VAL A 167 -9.03 -11.03 -6.11
CA VAL A 167 -10.14 -10.65 -5.25
C VAL A 167 -11.44 -11.18 -5.85
N ALA A 168 -12.17 -12.00 -5.11
CA ALA A 168 -13.44 -12.56 -5.56
C ALA A 168 -14.56 -11.50 -5.55
N ASP A 169 -15.56 -11.67 -6.43
CA ASP A 169 -16.67 -10.72 -6.58
C ASP A 169 -17.42 -10.44 -5.26
N ASN A 170 -17.69 -11.48 -4.46
CA ASN A 170 -18.35 -11.31 -3.18
C ASN A 170 -17.53 -10.46 -2.17
N MET A 171 -16.20 -10.48 -2.28
CA MET A 171 -15.32 -9.61 -1.49
C MET A 171 -15.38 -8.17 -1.99
N LEU A 172 -15.43 -7.96 -3.30
CA LEU A 172 -15.60 -6.66 -3.93
C LEU A 172 -16.96 -6.05 -3.56
N ASP A 173 -18.03 -6.84 -3.62
CA ASP A 173 -19.39 -6.40 -3.27
C ASP A 173 -19.46 -5.99 -1.80
N LYS A 174 -18.85 -6.76 -0.90
CA LYS A 174 -18.77 -6.38 0.52
C LYS A 174 -17.92 -5.14 0.72
N GLY A 175 -16.85 -4.98 -0.06
CA GLY A 175 -16.03 -3.78 -0.08
C GLY A 175 -16.82 -2.54 -0.47
N ARG A 176 -17.65 -2.62 -1.53
CA ARG A 176 -18.55 -1.54 -1.97
C ARG A 176 -19.58 -1.17 -0.92
N GLU A 177 -20.24 -2.18 -0.32
CA GLU A 177 -21.22 -1.96 0.76
C GLU A 177 -20.63 -1.14 1.90
N ILE A 178 -19.50 -1.59 2.46
CA ILE A 178 -18.83 -0.92 3.59
C ILE A 178 -18.37 0.49 3.19
N MET A 179 -17.82 0.64 1.97
CA MET A 179 -17.38 1.96 1.50
C MET A 179 -18.52 2.92 1.29
N LEU A 180 -19.66 2.46 0.78
CA LEU A 180 -20.83 3.31 0.61
C LEU A 180 -21.33 3.84 1.94
N ASP A 181 -21.43 2.99 2.95
CA ASP A 181 -21.85 3.41 4.30
C ASP A 181 -20.91 4.50 4.84
N GLN A 182 -19.59 4.30 4.71
CA GLN A 182 -18.59 5.28 5.16
C GLN A 182 -18.66 6.60 4.38
N LEU A 183 -18.89 6.53 3.06
CA LEU A 183 -19.02 7.73 2.22
C LEU A 183 -20.31 8.51 2.54
N LEU A 184 -21.41 7.83 2.83
CA LEU A 184 -22.68 8.47 3.26
C LEU A 184 -22.52 9.17 4.61
N GLU A 185 -21.84 8.53 5.56
CA GLU A 185 -21.54 9.17 6.86
C GLU A 185 -20.63 10.38 6.69
N TYR A 186 -19.57 10.25 5.89
CA TYR A 186 -18.70 11.40 5.61
C TYR A 186 -19.47 12.54 4.96
N LYS A 187 -20.34 12.22 3.99
CA LYS A 187 -21.17 13.22 3.33
C LYS A 187 -22.10 13.92 4.31
N ALA A 188 -22.79 13.17 5.17
CA ALA A 188 -23.68 13.75 6.19
C ALA A 188 -22.94 14.70 7.13
N TRP A 189 -21.73 14.30 7.56
CA TRP A 189 -20.87 15.15 8.38
C TRP A 189 -20.41 16.40 7.65
N ALA A 190 -20.03 16.28 6.38
CA ALA A 190 -19.63 17.42 5.56
C ALA A 190 -20.78 18.39 5.30
N ASP A 191 -21.97 17.87 4.99
CA ASP A 191 -23.17 18.66 4.76
C ASP A 191 -23.62 19.40 6.04
N ALA A 192 -23.33 18.85 7.22
CA ALA A 192 -23.54 19.48 8.52
C ALA A 192 -22.49 20.55 8.88
N GLY A 193 -21.56 20.88 7.98
CA GLY A 193 -20.53 21.89 8.18
C GLY A 193 -19.31 21.41 8.95
N CYS A 194 -18.98 20.13 8.87
CA CYS A 194 -17.81 19.52 9.49
C CYS A 194 -17.72 19.77 11.01
N PRO A 195 -18.75 19.43 11.81
CA PRO A 195 -18.74 19.71 13.24
C PRO A 195 -17.55 19.06 13.94
N ALA A 196 -16.95 19.77 14.92
CA ALA A 196 -15.77 19.30 15.65
C ALA A 196 -16.00 17.99 16.43
N SER A 197 -17.27 17.64 16.69
CA SER A 197 -17.66 16.36 17.30
C SER A 197 -17.34 15.14 16.43
N GLY A 198 -17.03 15.33 15.14
CA GLY A 198 -16.74 14.24 14.22
C GLY A 198 -18.00 13.50 13.77
N TYR A 199 -17.82 12.23 13.35
CA TYR A 199 -18.91 11.33 12.98
C TYR A 199 -19.66 10.85 14.21
N GLU A 200 -20.98 10.63 14.10
CA GLU A 200 -21.82 10.25 15.21
C GLU A 200 -21.35 8.97 15.93
N TYR A 201 -20.90 7.95 15.22
CA TYR A 201 -20.45 6.71 15.84
C TYR A 201 -18.96 6.74 16.30
N TRP A 202 -18.23 7.82 16.05
CA TRP A 202 -16.90 8.06 16.62
C TRP A 202 -16.96 8.73 17.99
N HIS A 203 -18.15 8.91 18.53
CA HIS A 203 -18.34 9.40 19.88
C HIS A 203 -17.98 8.34 20.92
N TYR A 204 -16.70 8.15 21.12
CA TYR A 204 -16.19 7.47 22.30
C TYR A 204 -16.11 8.45 23.49
N SER A 205 -17.21 9.20 23.71
CA SER A 205 -17.27 10.14 24.83
C SER A 205 -17.53 9.36 26.10
N GLY A 206 -16.65 9.52 27.06
CA GLY A 206 -16.78 8.90 28.38
C GLY A 206 -15.61 8.01 28.75
N THR A 207 -15.70 7.45 29.95
CA THR A 207 -14.72 6.48 30.45
C THR A 207 -15.19 5.08 30.07
N HIS A 208 -14.31 4.29 29.44
CA HIS A 208 -14.56 2.89 29.10
C HIS A 208 -13.77 2.03 30.08
N GLU A 209 -14.49 1.17 30.82
CA GLU A 209 -13.87 0.19 31.70
C GLU A 209 -13.38 -1.01 30.87
N TRP A 210 -12.15 -1.42 31.10
CA TRP A 210 -11.58 -2.58 30.45
C TRP A 210 -11.88 -3.81 31.29
N GLU A 211 -12.69 -4.70 30.76
CA GLU A 211 -12.97 -5.99 31.37
C GLU A 211 -12.12 -7.09 30.73
N LEU A 212 -11.89 -8.14 31.51
CA LEU A 212 -11.17 -9.32 31.02
C LEU A 212 -11.98 -9.99 29.90
N PRO A 213 -11.40 -10.17 28.69
CA PRO A 213 -12.11 -10.79 27.58
C PRO A 213 -12.68 -12.18 27.95
N THR A 214 -13.88 -12.46 27.51
CA THR A 214 -14.60 -13.70 27.88
C THR A 214 -13.85 -14.98 27.49
N TYR A 215 -13.01 -14.97 26.47
CA TYR A 215 -12.17 -16.10 26.06
C TYR A 215 -10.93 -16.33 26.97
N ILE A 216 -10.66 -15.44 27.92
CA ILE A 216 -9.62 -15.60 28.96
C ILE A 216 -10.24 -16.02 30.31
N GLN A 217 -11.55 -15.92 30.44
CA GLN A 217 -12.26 -16.24 31.70
C GLN A 217 -12.55 -17.75 31.85
N SER A 218 -12.14 -18.60 30.92
CA SER A 218 -12.37 -20.06 30.93
C SER A 218 -11.12 -20.85 31.33
#